data_b9352a3071c7f9711b3e59b0dcd679bf
#
_entry.id   b9352a3071c7f9711b3e59b0dcd679bf
#
_cell.length_a   1.000
_cell.length_b   1.000
_cell.length_c   1.000
_cell.angle_alpha   90.00
_cell.angle_beta   90.00
_cell.angle_gamma   90.00
#
_symmetry.space_group_name_H-M   'P 1'
#
loop_
_entity.id
_entity.type
_entity.pdbx_description
1 polymer ?
#
loop_
_entity_poly.entity_id
_entity_poly.type
_entity_poly.pdbx_seq_one_letter_code
_entity_poly.pdbx_strand_id
1 'polypeptide(L)'
;LGTDEQTMAWIMDTYSNFVGSPQPGIVTGKPVSLGGSITRRESTGRGAVAVGQAAMEKLGKSYKGSRVAIQGFGNVGRYAALDSYERGAKVVAVNDLGGAVMNKDGLNIPELFKHIAKNPSVSGFSGGEEYDGEILEVDCDVLIPAAVGGVITSSNAEKIKANVVIEGANSPTTLNADKILRDNGVMIIPDILANAGGITASYFEWVQNTQNYLWKETELHEKLIDVMLTSCLLYTSDAADDMQC
;
A
#
# COMPACT_ATOMS: atom_id res chain seq x y z
N LEU A 1 -6.28 11.83 9.17
CA LEU A 1 -7.20 12.33 8.15
C LEU A 1 -7.37 13.84 8.30
N GLY A 2 -7.45 14.57 7.18
CA GLY A 2 -7.67 16.02 7.18
C GLY A 2 -6.42 16.87 7.44
N THR A 3 -5.23 16.30 7.39
CA THR A 3 -3.94 17.00 7.45
C THR A 3 -3.11 16.68 6.22
N ASP A 4 -2.24 17.60 5.85
CA ASP A 4 -1.37 17.53 4.68
C ASP A 4 0.05 18.03 5.01
N GLU A 5 0.91 18.09 4.03
CA GLU A 5 2.29 18.57 4.15
C GLU A 5 2.34 20.03 4.66
N GLN A 6 1.38 20.87 4.25
CA GLN A 6 1.29 22.26 4.71
C GLN A 6 0.95 22.33 6.19
N THR A 7 0.03 21.50 6.66
CA THR A 7 -0.31 21.39 8.09
C THR A 7 0.92 21.01 8.91
N MET A 8 1.72 20.06 8.43
CA MET A 8 2.97 19.65 9.10
C MET A 8 4.00 20.79 9.12
N ALA A 9 4.09 21.56 8.05
CA ALA A 9 4.94 22.75 8.01
C ALA A 9 4.53 23.78 9.08
N TRP A 10 3.25 24.06 9.23
CA TRP A 10 2.75 24.99 10.25
C TRP A 10 3.01 24.50 11.69
N ILE A 11 2.84 23.20 11.96
CA ILE A 11 3.14 22.63 13.28
C ILE A 11 4.63 22.78 13.59
N MET A 12 5.50 22.46 12.64
CA MET A 12 6.94 22.57 12.81
C MET A 12 7.35 24.03 13.05
N ASP A 13 6.83 24.97 12.27
CA ASP A 13 7.12 26.41 12.40
C ASP A 13 6.68 26.94 13.77
N THR A 14 5.43 26.68 14.16
CA THR A 14 4.87 27.11 15.44
C THR A 14 5.68 26.59 16.62
N TYR A 15 6.01 25.29 16.61
CA TYR A 15 6.78 24.69 17.70
C TYR A 15 8.22 25.20 17.75
N SER A 16 8.86 25.36 16.60
CA SER A 16 10.22 25.91 16.50
C SER A 16 10.30 27.33 17.04
N ASN A 17 9.31 28.16 16.74
CA ASN A 17 9.21 29.53 17.29
C ASN A 17 9.00 29.50 18.81
N PHE A 18 8.18 28.61 19.33
CA PHE A 18 7.94 28.45 20.77
C PHE A 18 9.22 28.03 21.53
N VAL A 19 10.00 27.11 20.97
CA VAL A 19 11.25 26.60 21.57
C VAL A 19 12.43 27.58 21.32
N GLY A 20 12.35 28.45 20.30
CA GLY A 20 13.40 29.38 19.91
C GLY A 20 14.53 28.78 19.07
N SER A 21 14.33 27.60 18.51
CA SER A 21 15.30 26.92 17.62
C SER A 21 14.59 25.97 16.65
N PRO A 22 15.11 25.72 15.44
CA PRO A 22 14.52 24.79 14.48
C PRO A 22 14.34 23.37 15.06
N GLN A 23 13.14 22.82 14.94
CA GLN A 23 12.76 21.50 15.43
C GLN A 23 12.18 20.64 14.30
N PRO A 24 12.98 20.25 13.27
CA PRO A 24 12.47 19.52 12.11
C PRO A 24 11.97 18.11 12.45
N GLY A 25 12.41 17.52 13.56
CA GLY A 25 11.99 16.19 14.00
C GLY A 25 10.64 16.15 14.74
N ILE A 26 9.96 17.31 14.99
CA ILE A 26 8.71 17.33 15.78
C ILE A 26 7.54 16.64 15.06
N VAL A 27 7.52 16.67 13.74
CA VAL A 27 6.51 16.04 12.89
C VAL A 27 7.14 15.39 11.69
N THR A 28 6.42 14.44 11.08
CA THR A 28 6.78 13.80 9.82
C THR A 28 5.71 14.02 8.76
N GLY A 29 6.05 13.81 7.49
CA GLY A 29 5.18 14.14 6.36
C GLY A 29 5.23 15.61 5.97
N LYS A 30 6.34 16.27 6.26
CA LYS A 30 6.61 17.68 5.85
C LYS A 30 6.89 17.77 4.34
N PRO A 31 6.78 18.97 3.76
CA PRO A 31 7.34 19.25 2.44
C PRO A 31 8.83 18.86 2.38
N VAL A 32 9.27 18.34 1.24
CA VAL A 32 10.68 17.95 1.03
C VAL A 32 11.63 19.10 1.29
N SER A 33 11.25 20.33 0.90
CA SER A 33 12.02 21.57 1.15
C SER A 33 12.23 21.89 2.64
N LEU A 34 11.44 21.28 3.53
CA LEU A 34 11.53 21.45 4.99
C LEU A 34 12.06 20.18 5.69
N GLY A 35 12.76 19.31 4.97
CA GLY A 35 13.32 18.08 5.50
C GLY A 35 12.34 16.89 5.48
N GLY A 36 11.27 16.96 4.70
CA GLY A 36 10.38 15.83 4.43
C GLY A 36 11.06 14.75 3.60
N SER A 37 10.63 13.49 3.76
CA SER A 37 11.15 12.37 2.97
C SER A 37 10.56 12.34 1.56
N ILE A 38 11.42 12.24 0.55
CA ILE A 38 11.01 12.15 -0.87
C ILE A 38 10.22 10.88 -1.17
N THR A 39 10.42 9.80 -0.41
CA THR A 39 9.75 8.50 -0.62
C THR A 39 8.45 8.36 0.17
N ARG A 40 8.10 9.30 1.05
CA ARG A 40 6.98 9.18 2.00
C ARG A 40 5.64 8.83 1.34
N ARG A 41 5.36 9.44 0.16
CA ARG A 41 4.08 9.26 -0.54
C ARG A 41 3.89 7.84 -1.06
N GLU A 42 4.95 7.19 -1.51
CA GLU A 42 4.90 5.89 -2.17
C GLU A 42 5.21 4.72 -1.23
N SER A 43 5.83 4.99 -0.08
CA SER A 43 6.37 3.95 0.81
C SER A 43 5.34 2.94 1.30
N THR A 44 4.09 3.35 1.57
CA THR A 44 3.04 2.42 1.99
C THR A 44 2.69 1.44 0.89
N GLY A 45 2.43 1.93 -0.33
CA GLY A 45 2.08 1.07 -1.47
C GLY A 45 3.24 0.16 -1.88
N ARG A 46 4.46 0.69 -1.98
CA ARG A 46 5.66 -0.10 -2.31
C ARG A 46 5.97 -1.15 -1.25
N GLY A 47 5.86 -0.80 0.03
CA GLY A 47 6.05 -1.74 1.14
C GLY A 47 5.03 -2.88 1.10
N ALA A 48 3.76 -2.58 0.86
CA ALA A 48 2.70 -3.57 0.73
C ALA A 48 2.97 -4.57 -0.41
N VAL A 49 3.40 -4.08 -1.56
CA VAL A 49 3.74 -4.94 -2.71
C VAL A 49 4.97 -5.79 -2.44
N ALA A 50 5.98 -5.25 -1.75
CA ALA A 50 7.18 -6.01 -1.40
C ALA A 50 6.87 -7.22 -0.51
N VAL A 51 6.07 -7.05 0.55
CA VAL A 51 5.65 -8.18 1.39
C VAL A 51 4.69 -9.12 0.67
N GLY A 52 3.84 -8.59 -0.22
CA GLY A 52 2.97 -9.40 -1.08
C GLY A 52 3.75 -10.27 -2.05
N GLN A 53 4.82 -9.77 -2.64
CA GLN A 53 5.73 -10.57 -3.47
C GLN A 53 6.36 -11.70 -2.66
N ALA A 54 6.90 -11.41 -1.47
CA ALA A 54 7.48 -12.43 -0.59
C ALA A 54 6.47 -13.50 -0.20
N ALA A 55 5.21 -13.12 0.06
CA ALA A 55 4.12 -14.04 0.33
C ALA A 55 3.82 -14.97 -0.85
N MET A 56 3.76 -14.44 -2.07
CA MET A 56 3.56 -15.24 -3.29
C MET A 56 4.70 -16.23 -3.49
N GLU A 57 5.95 -15.80 -3.29
CA GLU A 57 7.14 -16.65 -3.38
C GLU A 57 7.10 -17.77 -2.35
N LYS A 58 6.64 -17.52 -1.12
CA LYS A 58 6.43 -18.53 -0.08
C LYS A 58 5.37 -19.57 -0.49
N LEU A 59 4.38 -19.17 -1.26
CA LEU A 59 3.38 -20.10 -1.86
C LEU A 59 3.92 -20.81 -3.11
N GLY A 60 5.18 -20.65 -3.48
CA GLY A 60 5.76 -21.20 -4.71
C GLY A 60 5.22 -20.56 -5.99
N LYS A 61 4.64 -19.37 -5.91
CA LYS A 61 4.06 -18.63 -7.02
C LYS A 61 4.91 -17.39 -7.36
N SER A 62 4.97 -17.06 -8.65
CA SER A 62 5.64 -15.84 -9.10
C SER A 62 4.72 -14.62 -8.98
N TYR A 63 5.21 -13.52 -8.43
CA TYR A 63 4.52 -12.23 -8.47
C TYR A 63 4.54 -11.64 -9.89
N LYS A 64 5.65 -11.82 -10.61
CA LYS A 64 5.75 -11.40 -12.02
C LYS A 64 4.76 -12.20 -12.87
N GLY A 65 3.93 -11.47 -13.62
CA GLY A 65 2.86 -12.03 -14.43
C GLY A 65 1.56 -12.34 -13.66
N SER A 66 1.54 -12.23 -12.32
CA SER A 66 0.31 -12.39 -11.53
C SER A 66 -0.70 -11.29 -11.83
N ARG A 67 -1.97 -11.59 -11.67
CA ARG A 67 -3.09 -10.65 -11.84
C ARG A 67 -3.38 -9.99 -10.49
N VAL A 68 -3.36 -8.67 -10.46
CA VAL A 68 -3.55 -7.86 -9.26
C VAL A 68 -4.81 -7.02 -9.39
N ALA A 69 -5.72 -7.10 -8.42
CA ALA A 69 -6.86 -6.19 -8.31
C ALA A 69 -6.68 -5.28 -7.08
N ILE A 70 -7.01 -4.00 -7.21
CA ILE A 70 -6.77 -3.01 -6.16
C ILE A 70 -8.05 -2.22 -5.89
N GLN A 71 -8.54 -2.27 -4.66
CA GLN A 71 -9.63 -1.44 -4.22
C GLN A 71 -9.10 -0.12 -3.67
N GLY A 72 -9.51 0.97 -4.29
CA GLY A 72 -9.07 2.31 -3.94
C GLY A 72 -7.82 2.75 -4.73
N PHE A 73 -7.92 3.89 -5.42
CA PHE A 73 -6.80 4.47 -6.18
C PHE A 73 -6.30 5.78 -5.53
N GLY A 74 -6.38 5.81 -4.20
CA GLY A 74 -5.77 6.85 -3.36
C GLY A 74 -4.25 6.71 -3.28
N ASN A 75 -3.65 7.30 -2.25
CA ASN A 75 -2.18 7.29 -2.12
C ASN A 75 -1.61 5.87 -2.05
N VAL A 76 -2.18 4.99 -1.22
CA VAL A 76 -1.70 3.60 -1.08
C VAL A 76 -1.93 2.81 -2.35
N GLY A 77 -3.16 2.78 -2.86
CA GLY A 77 -3.52 1.96 -4.01
C GLY A 77 -2.80 2.34 -5.30
N ARG A 78 -2.62 3.64 -5.58
CA ARG A 78 -1.91 4.07 -6.80
C ARG A 78 -0.44 3.66 -6.80
N TYR A 79 0.24 3.78 -5.66
CA TYR A 79 1.65 3.36 -5.59
C TYR A 79 1.80 1.84 -5.45
N ALA A 80 0.84 1.13 -4.89
CA ALA A 80 0.78 -0.32 -4.98
C ALA A 80 0.58 -0.78 -6.43
N ALA A 81 -0.28 -0.09 -7.21
CA ALA A 81 -0.45 -0.37 -8.64
C ALA A 81 0.84 -0.13 -9.43
N LEU A 82 1.53 1.00 -9.16
CA LEU A 82 2.77 1.35 -9.85
C LEU A 82 3.87 0.32 -9.55
N ASP A 83 4.10 -0.01 -8.29
CA ASP A 83 5.13 -0.97 -7.90
C ASP A 83 4.82 -2.39 -8.42
N SER A 84 3.54 -2.80 -8.41
CA SER A 84 3.11 -4.06 -9.02
C SER A 84 3.41 -4.11 -10.51
N TYR A 85 3.12 -3.02 -11.24
CA TYR A 85 3.42 -2.87 -12.66
C TYR A 85 4.93 -2.92 -12.94
N GLU A 86 5.74 -2.19 -12.17
CA GLU A 86 7.20 -2.17 -12.28
C GLU A 86 7.84 -3.54 -12.01
N ARG A 87 7.26 -4.35 -11.11
CA ARG A 87 7.65 -5.75 -10.85
C ARG A 87 7.13 -6.73 -11.90
N GLY A 88 6.40 -6.25 -12.91
CA GLY A 88 5.90 -7.05 -14.03
C GLY A 88 4.64 -7.85 -13.72
N ALA A 89 3.90 -7.52 -12.68
CA ALA A 89 2.56 -8.03 -12.47
C ALA A 89 1.56 -7.32 -13.41
N LYS A 90 0.40 -7.93 -13.62
CA LYS A 90 -0.69 -7.38 -14.41
C LYS A 90 -1.74 -6.78 -13.45
N VAL A 91 -1.76 -5.46 -13.31
CA VAL A 91 -2.86 -4.80 -12.59
C VAL A 91 -4.10 -4.86 -13.46
N VAL A 92 -5.01 -5.79 -13.16
CA VAL A 92 -6.16 -6.10 -14.02
C VAL A 92 -7.39 -5.24 -13.70
N ALA A 93 -7.51 -4.75 -12.47
CA ALA A 93 -8.63 -3.91 -12.07
C ALA A 93 -8.25 -2.93 -10.96
N VAL A 94 -8.76 -1.73 -11.04
CA VAL A 94 -8.67 -0.71 -9.99
C VAL A 94 -9.99 0.06 -9.90
N ASN A 95 -10.30 0.58 -8.72
CA ASN A 95 -11.43 1.49 -8.54
C ASN A 95 -11.09 2.68 -7.64
N ASP A 96 -11.93 3.70 -7.72
CA ASP A 96 -12.01 4.79 -6.76
C ASP A 96 -13.47 5.17 -6.50
N LEU A 97 -13.71 6.34 -5.90
CA LEU A 97 -15.05 6.82 -5.62
C LEU A 97 -15.89 7.16 -6.89
N GLY A 98 -15.23 7.37 -8.02
CA GLY A 98 -15.88 7.73 -9.27
C GLY A 98 -16.20 6.55 -10.18
N GLY A 99 -15.64 5.35 -9.89
CA GLY A 99 -15.91 4.15 -10.67
C GLY A 99 -14.78 3.13 -10.62
N ALA A 100 -14.87 2.13 -11.49
CA ALA A 100 -13.84 1.11 -11.63
C ALA A 100 -13.48 0.90 -13.11
N VAL A 101 -12.23 0.52 -13.36
CA VAL A 101 -11.72 0.19 -14.69
C VAL A 101 -10.99 -1.15 -14.65
N MET A 102 -11.21 -1.95 -15.68
CA MET A 102 -10.64 -3.28 -15.82
C MET A 102 -9.97 -3.48 -17.18
N ASN A 103 -8.87 -4.22 -17.18
CA ASN A 103 -8.27 -4.76 -18.39
C ASN A 103 -7.64 -6.12 -18.06
N LYS A 104 -8.13 -7.20 -18.65
CA LYS A 104 -7.66 -8.58 -18.40
C LYS A 104 -6.18 -8.80 -18.78
N ASP A 105 -5.68 -7.99 -19.71
CA ASP A 105 -4.28 -8.05 -20.15
C ASP A 105 -3.35 -7.19 -19.30
N GLY A 106 -3.92 -6.41 -18.38
CA GLY A 106 -3.27 -5.47 -17.49
C GLY A 106 -3.42 -4.02 -17.95
N LEU A 107 -3.68 -3.13 -16.99
CA LEU A 107 -3.76 -1.69 -17.16
C LEU A 107 -2.36 -1.09 -17.33
N ASN A 108 -2.22 -0.13 -18.24
CA ASN A 108 -1.00 0.69 -18.31
C ASN A 108 -1.01 1.72 -17.19
N ILE A 109 -0.35 1.41 -16.08
CA ILE A 109 -0.38 2.23 -14.88
C ILE A 109 0.27 3.62 -15.08
N PRO A 110 1.41 3.78 -15.79
CA PRO A 110 1.93 5.10 -16.14
C PRO A 110 0.93 5.98 -16.91
N GLU A 111 0.16 5.43 -17.85
CA GLU A 111 -0.88 6.19 -18.56
C GLU A 111 -2.09 6.48 -17.65
N LEU A 112 -2.45 5.57 -16.75
CA LEU A 112 -3.49 5.82 -15.75
C LEU A 112 -3.09 6.97 -14.80
N PHE A 113 -1.82 7.07 -14.39
CA PHE A 113 -1.32 8.22 -13.63
C PHE A 113 -1.48 9.55 -14.40
N LYS A 114 -1.21 9.56 -15.70
CA LYS A 114 -1.45 10.74 -16.55
C LYS A 114 -2.93 11.09 -16.67
N HIS A 115 -3.78 10.06 -16.68
CA HIS A 115 -5.23 10.26 -16.71
C HIS A 115 -5.72 10.90 -15.42
N ILE A 116 -5.39 10.35 -14.25
CA ILE A 116 -5.82 10.90 -12.95
C ILE A 116 -5.19 12.25 -12.61
N ALA A 117 -4.08 12.64 -13.23
CA ALA A 117 -3.53 13.98 -13.09
C ALA A 117 -4.44 15.06 -13.72
N LYS A 118 -5.30 14.68 -14.65
CA LYS A 118 -6.23 15.57 -15.37
C LYS A 118 -7.70 15.32 -14.99
N ASN A 119 -8.01 14.15 -14.45
CA ASN A 119 -9.33 13.70 -14.07
C ASN A 119 -9.33 13.22 -12.62
N PRO A 120 -10.35 13.54 -11.81
CA PRO A 120 -10.35 13.19 -10.38
C PRO A 120 -10.63 11.71 -10.10
N SER A 121 -10.84 10.87 -11.14
CA SER A 121 -11.22 9.46 -11.03
C SER A 121 -10.53 8.59 -12.07
N VAL A 122 -10.47 7.28 -11.80
CA VAL A 122 -10.04 6.25 -12.75
C VAL A 122 -11.07 6.02 -13.86
N SER A 123 -12.33 6.36 -13.62
CA SER A 123 -13.40 6.27 -14.61
C SER A 123 -13.06 7.08 -15.87
N GLY A 124 -13.46 6.56 -17.03
CA GLY A 124 -13.15 7.16 -18.33
C GLY A 124 -11.71 6.91 -18.81
N PHE A 125 -10.92 6.09 -18.14
CA PHE A 125 -9.58 5.73 -18.61
C PHE A 125 -9.67 4.85 -19.86
N SER A 126 -9.17 5.34 -20.98
CA SER A 126 -9.24 4.67 -22.29
C SER A 126 -8.39 3.40 -22.41
N GLY A 127 -7.51 3.12 -21.42
CA GLY A 127 -6.65 1.92 -21.39
C GLY A 127 -7.32 0.68 -20.78
N GLY A 128 -8.61 0.77 -20.45
CA GLY A 128 -9.43 -0.32 -19.91
C GLY A 128 -10.90 -0.10 -20.19
N GLU A 129 -11.74 -1.04 -19.75
CA GLU A 129 -13.19 -0.97 -19.84
C GLU A 129 -13.76 -0.56 -18.49
N GLU A 130 -14.86 0.19 -18.48
CA GLU A 130 -15.63 0.46 -17.25
C GLU A 130 -16.11 -0.87 -16.66
N TYR A 131 -16.00 -1.00 -15.33
CA TYR A 131 -16.37 -2.20 -14.62
C TYR A 131 -17.42 -1.92 -13.56
N ASP A 132 -18.61 -2.46 -13.75
CA ASP A 132 -19.77 -2.25 -12.86
C ASP A 132 -19.88 -3.32 -11.76
N GLY A 133 -18.94 -4.29 -11.73
CA GLY A 133 -18.93 -5.38 -10.74
C GLY A 133 -18.21 -4.99 -9.44
N GLU A 134 -18.28 -5.91 -8.48
CA GLU A 134 -17.59 -5.76 -7.18
C GLU A 134 -16.09 -5.98 -7.34
N ILE A 135 -15.29 -4.94 -7.09
CA ILE A 135 -13.83 -4.97 -7.26
C ILE A 135 -13.15 -6.05 -6.40
N LEU A 136 -13.71 -6.36 -5.23
CA LEU A 136 -13.20 -7.39 -4.33
C LEU A 136 -13.42 -8.82 -4.85
N GLU A 137 -14.38 -9.01 -5.77
CA GLU A 137 -14.75 -10.31 -6.33
C GLU A 137 -14.11 -10.57 -7.70
N VAL A 138 -13.24 -9.65 -8.15
CA VAL A 138 -12.50 -9.80 -9.42
C VAL A 138 -11.64 -11.06 -9.39
N ASP A 139 -11.61 -11.78 -10.52
CA ASP A 139 -10.72 -12.93 -10.70
C ASP A 139 -9.27 -12.44 -10.82
N CYS A 140 -8.51 -12.62 -9.73
CA CYS A 140 -7.12 -12.19 -9.60
C CYS A 140 -6.31 -13.14 -8.72
N ASP A 141 -5.00 -13.03 -8.76
CA ASP A 141 -4.09 -13.79 -7.92
C ASP A 141 -3.78 -13.07 -6.60
N VAL A 142 -3.78 -11.73 -6.66
CA VAL A 142 -3.52 -10.84 -5.52
C VAL A 142 -4.60 -9.77 -5.46
N LEU A 143 -5.20 -9.59 -4.28
CA LEU A 143 -6.16 -8.54 -3.99
C LEU A 143 -5.57 -7.56 -2.97
N ILE A 144 -5.65 -6.26 -3.27
CA ILE A 144 -5.15 -5.20 -2.39
C ILE A 144 -6.31 -4.26 -2.01
N PRO A 145 -7.01 -4.50 -0.89
CA PRO A 145 -7.95 -3.53 -0.33
C PRO A 145 -7.16 -2.35 0.25
N ALA A 146 -7.24 -1.18 -0.42
CA ALA A 146 -6.46 0.02 -0.08
C ALA A 146 -7.33 1.29 0.05
N ALA A 147 -8.65 1.13 0.27
CA ALA A 147 -9.58 2.25 0.41
C ALA A 147 -9.96 2.50 1.88
N VAL A 148 -10.83 1.66 2.44
CA VAL A 148 -11.40 1.83 3.79
C VAL A 148 -11.45 0.51 4.55
N GLY A 149 -11.64 0.59 5.87
CA GLY A 149 -11.80 -0.58 6.73
C GLY A 149 -13.14 -1.28 6.57
N GLY A 150 -13.22 -2.56 6.97
CA GLY A 150 -14.46 -3.33 7.06
C GLY A 150 -15.11 -3.67 5.71
N VAL A 151 -14.37 -3.69 4.62
CA VAL A 151 -14.91 -3.96 3.27
C VAL A 151 -15.00 -5.44 2.96
N ILE A 152 -14.13 -6.27 3.55
CA ILE A 152 -14.19 -7.73 3.44
C ILE A 152 -14.92 -8.25 4.69
N THR A 153 -16.11 -8.78 4.47
CA THR A 153 -17.02 -9.27 5.51
C THR A 153 -17.41 -10.71 5.24
N SER A 154 -18.10 -11.36 6.18
CA SER A 154 -18.63 -12.71 5.96
C SER A 154 -19.60 -12.82 4.77
N SER A 155 -20.15 -11.70 4.28
CA SER A 155 -21.07 -11.71 3.15
C SER A 155 -20.39 -11.79 1.78
N ASN A 156 -19.11 -11.40 1.69
CA ASN A 156 -18.35 -11.40 0.44
C ASN A 156 -17.06 -12.22 0.47
N ALA A 157 -16.59 -12.63 1.64
CA ALA A 157 -15.34 -13.38 1.79
C ALA A 157 -15.28 -14.67 0.96
N GLU A 158 -16.40 -15.43 0.87
CA GLU A 158 -16.49 -16.64 0.06
C GLU A 158 -16.37 -16.41 -1.45
N LYS A 159 -16.59 -15.17 -1.91
CA LYS A 159 -16.53 -14.80 -3.32
C LYS A 159 -15.15 -14.28 -3.75
N ILE A 160 -14.24 -14.07 -2.79
CA ILE A 160 -12.87 -13.64 -3.08
C ILE A 160 -12.10 -14.79 -3.72
N LYS A 161 -11.49 -14.52 -4.88
CA LYS A 161 -10.81 -15.50 -5.72
C LYS A 161 -9.29 -15.43 -5.62
N ALA A 162 -8.78 -14.41 -4.93
CA ALA A 162 -7.35 -14.18 -4.78
C ALA A 162 -6.67 -15.29 -3.97
N ASN A 163 -5.41 -15.58 -4.30
CA ASN A 163 -4.57 -16.45 -3.47
C ASN A 163 -4.00 -15.70 -2.26
N VAL A 164 -3.78 -14.39 -2.43
CA VAL A 164 -3.21 -13.51 -1.42
C VAL A 164 -4.03 -12.24 -1.32
N VAL A 165 -4.40 -11.85 -0.10
CA VAL A 165 -4.97 -10.54 0.23
C VAL A 165 -3.90 -9.73 0.97
N ILE A 166 -3.59 -8.52 0.46
CA ILE A 166 -2.62 -7.60 1.05
C ILE A 166 -3.38 -6.41 1.61
N GLU A 167 -3.48 -6.30 2.92
CA GLU A 167 -4.28 -5.28 3.59
C GLU A 167 -3.59 -3.90 3.56
N GLY A 168 -3.77 -3.16 2.46
CA GLY A 168 -3.25 -1.81 2.30
C GLY A 168 -3.98 -0.76 3.14
N ALA A 169 -5.30 -0.91 3.34
CA ALA A 169 -6.09 -0.12 4.26
C ALA A 169 -5.96 -0.66 5.70
N ASN A 170 -6.37 0.13 6.69
CA ASN A 170 -6.43 -0.34 8.07
C ASN A 170 -7.71 -1.16 8.29
N SER A 171 -7.55 -2.36 8.86
CA SER A 171 -8.62 -3.30 9.20
C SER A 171 -9.64 -3.50 8.07
N PRO A 172 -9.23 -3.80 6.83
CA PRO A 172 -10.16 -3.96 5.72
C PRO A 172 -10.97 -5.26 5.84
N THR A 173 -10.41 -6.28 6.50
CA THR A 173 -11.04 -7.59 6.70
C THR A 173 -11.57 -7.71 8.12
N THR A 174 -12.82 -8.12 8.26
CA THR A 174 -13.42 -8.41 9.57
C THR A 174 -12.95 -9.77 10.09
N LEU A 175 -12.96 -9.97 11.43
CA LEU A 175 -12.51 -11.22 12.06
C LEU A 175 -13.21 -12.47 11.51
N ASN A 176 -14.52 -12.39 11.24
CA ASN A 176 -15.25 -13.51 10.68
C ASN A 176 -14.87 -13.78 9.22
N ALA A 177 -14.59 -12.73 8.45
CA ALA A 177 -14.12 -12.86 7.07
C ALA A 177 -12.71 -13.44 7.00
N ASP A 178 -11.82 -13.03 7.91
CA ASP A 178 -10.46 -13.56 8.02
C ASP A 178 -10.47 -15.10 8.16
N LYS A 179 -11.33 -15.60 9.06
CA LYS A 179 -11.49 -17.04 9.24
C LYS A 179 -11.96 -17.73 7.95
N ILE A 180 -12.98 -17.18 7.28
CA ILE A 180 -13.51 -17.74 6.02
C ILE A 180 -12.41 -17.78 4.95
N LEU A 181 -11.65 -16.68 4.80
CA LEU A 181 -10.56 -16.61 3.82
C LEU A 181 -9.46 -17.65 4.10
N ARG A 182 -9.05 -17.80 5.37
CA ARG A 182 -8.05 -18.82 5.76
C ARG A 182 -8.55 -20.22 5.53
N ASP A 183 -9.80 -20.52 5.89
CA ASP A 183 -10.44 -21.82 5.67
C ASP A 183 -10.50 -22.16 4.16
N ASN A 184 -10.59 -21.15 3.29
CA ASN A 184 -10.55 -21.27 1.82
C ASN A 184 -9.10 -21.26 1.26
N GLY A 185 -8.07 -21.26 2.11
CA GLY A 185 -6.67 -21.29 1.69
C GLY A 185 -6.13 -19.96 1.14
N VAL A 186 -6.80 -18.84 1.40
CA VAL A 186 -6.33 -17.51 1.03
C VAL A 186 -5.34 -17.02 2.08
N MET A 187 -4.14 -16.67 1.66
CA MET A 187 -3.14 -16.05 2.55
C MET A 187 -3.47 -14.57 2.76
N ILE A 188 -3.51 -14.14 4.01
CA ILE A 188 -3.73 -12.72 4.35
C ILE A 188 -2.44 -12.14 4.90
N ILE A 189 -1.99 -11.03 4.30
CA ILE A 189 -0.94 -10.19 4.87
C ILE A 189 -1.64 -9.07 5.63
N PRO A 190 -1.61 -9.10 6.98
CA PRO A 190 -2.37 -8.17 7.80
C PRO A 190 -1.86 -6.73 7.66
N ASP A 191 -2.76 -5.79 7.89
CA ASP A 191 -2.53 -4.36 7.75
C ASP A 191 -1.32 -3.85 8.52
N ILE A 192 -1.14 -4.31 9.77
CA ILE A 192 -0.01 -3.93 10.63
C ILE A 192 1.35 -4.21 9.97
N LEU A 193 1.42 -5.21 9.09
CA LEU A 193 2.61 -5.51 8.30
C LEU A 193 2.53 -4.84 6.93
N ALA A 194 1.43 -5.04 6.19
CA ALA A 194 1.30 -4.63 4.81
C ALA A 194 1.46 -3.11 4.63
N ASN A 195 0.85 -2.30 5.49
CA ASN A 195 0.88 -0.84 5.38
C ASN A 195 1.96 -0.16 6.24
N ALA A 196 2.83 -0.94 6.91
CA ALA A 196 3.91 -0.43 7.76
C ALA A 196 4.95 0.43 7.02
N GLY A 197 5.03 0.35 5.69
CA GLY A 197 5.95 1.16 4.88
C GLY A 197 5.80 2.66 5.11
N GLY A 198 4.58 3.13 5.37
CA GLY A 198 4.33 4.53 5.67
C GLY A 198 4.95 5.01 6.98
N ILE A 199 4.83 4.22 8.05
CA ILE A 199 5.44 4.55 9.35
C ILE A 199 6.95 4.38 9.29
N THR A 200 7.46 3.38 8.59
CA THR A 200 8.90 3.18 8.36
C THR A 200 9.53 4.39 7.66
N ALA A 201 8.90 4.90 6.61
CA ALA A 201 9.37 6.13 5.94
C ALA A 201 9.29 7.37 6.85
N SER A 202 8.28 7.45 7.72
CA SER A 202 8.19 8.51 8.73
C SER A 202 9.34 8.41 9.75
N TYR A 203 9.69 7.21 10.18
CA TYR A 203 10.84 6.99 11.05
C TYR A 203 12.15 7.42 10.37
N PHE A 204 12.33 7.08 9.09
CA PHE A 204 13.51 7.51 8.34
C PHE A 204 13.58 9.04 8.19
N GLU A 205 12.44 9.70 7.95
CA GLU A 205 12.36 11.15 7.92
C GLU A 205 12.82 11.75 9.26
N TRP A 206 12.33 11.21 10.37
CA TRP A 206 12.73 11.63 11.71
C TRP A 206 14.23 11.43 11.95
N VAL A 207 14.80 10.28 11.60
CA VAL A 207 16.25 9.98 11.72
C VAL A 207 17.06 10.98 10.92
N GLN A 208 16.72 11.24 9.65
CA GLN A 208 17.41 12.20 8.80
C GLN A 208 17.39 13.62 9.40
N ASN A 209 16.24 14.05 9.91
CA ASN A 209 16.07 15.35 10.53
C ASN A 209 16.87 15.48 11.84
N THR A 210 16.92 14.40 12.65
CA THR A 210 17.67 14.39 13.92
C THR A 210 19.19 14.37 13.67
N GLN A 211 19.64 13.69 12.62
CA GLN A 211 21.05 13.59 12.25
C GLN A 211 21.52 14.75 11.35
N ASN A 212 20.60 15.59 10.87
CA ASN A 212 20.88 16.63 9.86
C ASN A 212 21.58 16.07 8.61
N TYR A 213 21.18 14.86 8.18
CA TYR A 213 21.75 14.18 7.02
C TYR A 213 20.64 13.55 6.17
N LEU A 214 20.62 13.88 4.89
CA LEU A 214 19.61 13.38 3.95
C LEU A 214 20.18 12.19 3.16
N TRP A 215 19.47 11.08 3.18
CA TRP A 215 19.78 9.91 2.38
C TRP A 215 19.28 10.08 0.94
N LYS A 216 19.91 9.39 0.01
CA LYS A 216 19.46 9.33 -1.38
C LYS A 216 18.15 8.54 -1.46
N GLU A 217 17.34 8.85 -2.47
CA GLU A 217 16.07 8.15 -2.74
C GLU A 217 16.26 6.64 -2.88
N THR A 218 17.29 6.20 -3.62
CA THR A 218 17.62 4.78 -3.78
C THR A 218 17.93 4.10 -2.46
N GLU A 219 18.70 4.76 -1.57
CA GLU A 219 19.04 4.26 -0.25
C GLU A 219 17.81 4.15 0.67
N LEU A 220 16.89 5.12 0.58
CA LEU A 220 15.62 5.09 1.31
C LEU A 220 14.74 3.93 0.86
N HIS A 221 14.68 3.66 -0.45
CA HIS A 221 13.93 2.53 -0.99
C HIS A 221 14.52 1.19 -0.55
N GLU A 222 15.84 1.02 -0.65
CA GLU A 222 16.53 -0.20 -0.21
C GLU A 222 16.30 -0.47 1.28
N LYS A 223 16.47 0.54 2.13
CA LYS A 223 16.20 0.43 3.57
C LYS A 223 14.73 0.13 3.88
N LEU A 224 13.80 0.73 3.14
CA LEU A 224 12.37 0.44 3.29
C LEU A 224 12.07 -1.03 3.02
N ILE A 225 12.53 -1.53 1.87
CA ILE A 225 12.29 -2.93 1.47
C ILE A 225 12.94 -3.89 2.46
N ASP A 226 14.16 -3.63 2.91
CA ASP A 226 14.86 -4.46 3.90
C ASP A 226 14.07 -4.57 5.22
N VAL A 227 13.60 -3.43 5.76
CA VAL A 227 12.77 -3.42 6.98
C VAL A 227 11.46 -4.19 6.77
N MET A 228 10.77 -3.97 5.65
CA MET A 228 9.51 -4.63 5.35
C MET A 228 9.67 -6.15 5.22
N LEU A 229 10.69 -6.62 4.51
CA LEU A 229 10.95 -8.05 4.32
C LEU A 229 11.42 -8.72 5.61
N THR A 230 12.28 -8.07 6.40
CA THR A 230 12.71 -8.58 7.71
C THR A 230 11.52 -8.74 8.66
N SER A 231 10.62 -7.74 8.71
CA SER A 231 9.40 -7.82 9.51
C SER A 231 8.46 -8.93 9.03
N CYS A 232 8.38 -9.16 7.72
CA CYS A 232 7.59 -10.26 7.14
C CYS A 232 8.12 -11.63 7.55
N LEU A 233 9.44 -11.81 7.55
CA LEU A 233 10.07 -13.07 7.97
C LEU A 233 9.82 -13.35 9.46
N LEU A 234 9.97 -12.36 10.33
CA LEU A 234 9.69 -12.49 11.76
C LEU A 234 8.23 -12.84 12.02
N TYR A 235 7.29 -12.11 11.44
CA TYR A 235 5.87 -12.37 11.59
C TYR A 235 5.47 -13.79 11.15
N THR A 236 6.06 -14.30 10.07
CA THR A 236 5.74 -15.64 9.55
C THR A 236 6.44 -16.77 10.33
N SER A 237 7.55 -16.52 11.03
CA SER A 237 8.19 -17.49 11.92
C SER A 237 7.42 -17.62 13.24
N ASP A 238 7.06 -16.50 13.85
CA ASP A 238 6.31 -16.50 15.12
C ASP A 238 4.91 -17.11 14.97
N ALA A 239 4.21 -16.83 13.86
CA ALA A 239 2.91 -17.43 13.57
C ALA A 239 2.98 -18.95 13.33
N ALA A 240 4.13 -19.49 12.91
CA ALA A 240 4.32 -20.93 12.76
C ALA A 240 4.52 -21.62 14.13
N ASP A 241 5.09 -20.93 15.11
CA ASP A 241 5.28 -21.42 16.47
C ASP A 241 3.97 -21.41 17.28
N ASP A 242 3.11 -20.40 17.08
CA ASP A 242 1.79 -20.30 17.70
C ASP A 242 0.78 -21.33 17.19
N MET A 243 1.01 -21.92 16.01
CA MET A 243 0.16 -23.00 15.46
C MET A 243 0.53 -24.39 15.98
N GLN A 244 1.51 -24.51 16.84
CA GLN A 244 1.93 -25.76 17.48
C GLN A 244 1.45 -25.92 18.93
N CYS A 245 0.59 -25.02 19.43
CA CYS A 245 0.01 -25.10 20.78
C CYS A 245 -1.44 -25.55 20.75
#